data_6d22ad7ac8f7671ea169a2a8b8d2ceb8
#
_entry.id   6d22ad7ac8f7671ea169a2a8b8d2ceb8
#
_cell.length_a   1.000
_cell.length_b   1.000
_cell.length_c   1.000
_cell.angle_alpha   90.00
_cell.angle_beta   90.00
_cell.angle_gamma   90.00
#
_symmetry.space_group_name_H-M   'P 1'
#
loop_
_entity.id
_entity.type
_entity.pdbx_description
1 polymer ?
#
loop_
_entity_poly.entity_id
_entity_poly.type
_entity_poly.pdbx_seq_one_letter_code
_entity_poly.pdbx_strand_id
1 'polypeptide(L)'
;MSTPTRLKSTSQPLAAEIVTAKSRSIGSSTWKVRTARRLVLRSIGRITKGELRLVEAPDHNSKSDPAVWLFGQPSEDALHAEITVLDPRFWPCMVTGGSLGAAEAYAEGWWDTNNLTATIRLFARNRDVLQHINGGLAKWGAPLLRRLHRANRNTLQGAKRNIEAHYDLSNEFFSLFLDPTMTYSCGLFDAQSTTLEQAQIAKIDHLCRKLELGPDTHLLEVGTGWGAFALHAAREYGCRVTTTTISKEQYAWAKKVIASAGLEDRVELLLKDYRSLEGKYDRVVSVEMVEAVGADFLGEYFFTLGSLLKPGGMAAVQAITIQDQDFERASRHIDFIKRYIFPGSCIPSVTAMCQAMTSDSDLKLVHLEDFTPHYATTLDRWSVALQAHHDEARAMGLDDHFLRTWEYYFRYCEGGFVERHIGLVQMMLAKPK
;
A
#
# COMPACT_ATOMS: atom_id res chain seq x y z
N MET A 1 29.25 47.74 -5.08
CA MET A 1 28.12 47.76 -4.16
C MET A 1 26.90 47.46 -4.96
N SER A 2 26.43 46.23 -4.96
CA SER A 2 25.16 45.81 -5.57
C SER A 2 24.67 44.61 -4.79
N THR A 3 23.58 44.81 -4.09
CA THR A 3 22.89 43.89 -3.19
C THR A 3 22.26 42.73 -3.97
N PRO A 4 22.33 41.48 -3.53
CA PRO A 4 21.65 40.38 -4.19
C PRO A 4 20.17 40.34 -3.77
N THR A 5 19.30 40.32 -4.76
CA THR A 5 17.86 40.18 -4.66
C THR A 5 17.50 38.76 -4.24
N ARG A 6 16.82 38.65 -3.12
CA ARG A 6 16.29 37.42 -2.54
C ARG A 6 15.09 36.94 -3.33
N LEU A 7 15.22 35.88 -4.13
CA LEU A 7 14.09 35.17 -4.75
C LEU A 7 13.35 34.39 -3.66
N LYS A 8 12.11 34.77 -3.41
CA LYS A 8 11.17 34.00 -2.59
C LYS A 8 10.70 32.80 -3.39
N SER A 9 11.13 31.62 -2.99
CA SER A 9 10.56 30.34 -3.41
C SER A 9 9.19 30.20 -2.72
N THR A 10 8.11 30.34 -3.44
CA THR A 10 6.75 29.99 -3.05
C THR A 10 6.40 28.67 -3.70
N SER A 11 6.88 27.56 -3.14
CA SER A 11 6.32 26.23 -3.35
C SER A 11 5.65 25.81 -2.05
N GLN A 12 4.36 26.10 -1.93
CA GLN A 12 3.54 25.43 -0.91
C GLN A 12 3.30 23.97 -1.37
N PRO A 13 3.49 22.98 -0.50
CA PRO A 13 3.18 21.59 -0.82
C PRO A 13 1.65 21.43 -0.95
N LEU A 14 1.22 20.76 -2.03
CA LEU A 14 -0.18 20.43 -2.35
C LEU A 14 -0.84 19.43 -1.37
N ALA A 15 -0.18 19.07 -0.29
CA ALA A 15 -0.72 18.24 0.80
C ALA A 15 -1.74 18.98 1.70
N ALA A 16 -2.03 20.26 1.47
CA ALA A 16 -2.78 21.11 2.38
C ALA A 16 -4.16 21.55 1.87
N GLU A 17 -4.83 20.78 1.02
CA GLU A 17 -6.29 20.90 0.87
C GLU A 17 -7.05 19.75 1.57
N ILE A 18 -6.65 19.44 2.79
CA ILE A 18 -7.56 18.89 3.77
C ILE A 18 -8.38 20.07 4.25
N VAL A 19 -9.63 20.14 3.79
CA VAL A 19 -10.64 21.06 4.29
C VAL A 19 -10.59 21.01 5.81
N THR A 20 -10.03 22.02 6.44
CA THR A 20 -10.13 22.26 7.87
C THR A 20 -11.61 22.52 8.18
N ALA A 21 -12.36 21.45 8.39
CA ALA A 21 -13.66 21.53 9.01
C ALA A 21 -13.42 22.08 10.41
N LYS A 22 -13.77 23.35 10.63
CA LYS A 22 -13.73 24.00 11.93
C LYS A 22 -14.25 23.04 12.99
N SER A 23 -13.39 22.66 13.92
CA SER A 23 -13.71 21.92 15.14
C SER A 23 -14.88 22.62 15.84
N ARG A 24 -16.11 22.16 15.56
CA ARG A 24 -17.26 22.45 16.42
C ARG A 24 -17.26 21.35 17.46
N SER A 25 -17.02 21.69 18.71
CA SER A 25 -17.20 20.80 19.85
C SER A 25 -18.64 20.27 19.84
N ILE A 26 -18.80 19.03 19.42
CA ILE A 26 -20.08 18.33 19.51
C ILE A 26 -20.07 17.69 20.89
N GLY A 27 -20.78 18.30 21.85
CA GLY A 27 -20.92 17.75 23.18
C GLY A 27 -21.42 16.30 23.14
N SER A 28 -20.92 15.45 24.02
CA SER A 28 -21.17 14.00 24.12
C SER A 28 -22.65 13.57 24.20
N SER A 29 -23.56 14.50 24.39
CA SER A 29 -24.98 14.28 24.67
C SER A 29 -25.94 14.61 23.50
N THR A 30 -25.46 14.85 22.28
CA THR A 30 -26.39 15.13 21.19
C THR A 30 -27.16 13.87 20.78
N TRP A 31 -28.46 14.01 20.45
CA TRP A 31 -29.29 12.91 19.96
C TRP A 31 -28.65 12.19 18.74
N LYS A 32 -27.87 12.93 17.94
CA LYS A 32 -27.13 12.40 16.77
C LYS A 32 -26.08 11.37 17.19
N VAL A 33 -25.28 11.67 18.22
CA VAL A 33 -24.26 10.73 18.74
C VAL A 33 -24.93 9.50 19.33
N ARG A 34 -25.99 9.64 20.12
CA ARG A 34 -26.71 8.50 20.71
C ARG A 34 -27.33 7.60 19.63
N THR A 35 -27.90 8.19 18.58
CA THR A 35 -28.48 7.44 17.47
C THR A 35 -27.40 6.73 16.68
N ALA A 36 -26.30 7.42 16.33
CA ALA A 36 -25.16 6.83 15.62
C ALA A 36 -24.55 5.67 16.42
N ARG A 37 -24.31 5.85 17.72
CA ARG A 37 -23.81 4.80 18.61
C ARG A 37 -24.70 3.57 18.57
N ARG A 38 -26.04 3.74 18.72
CA ARG A 38 -26.99 2.62 18.66
C ARG A 38 -26.92 1.85 17.33
N LEU A 39 -26.77 2.56 16.20
CA LEU A 39 -26.67 1.95 14.87
C LEU A 39 -25.37 1.16 14.73
N VAL A 40 -24.23 1.73 15.16
CA VAL A 40 -22.94 1.05 15.10
C VAL A 40 -22.93 -0.18 15.99
N LEU A 41 -23.37 -0.06 17.27
CA LEU A 41 -23.45 -1.21 18.19
C LEU A 41 -24.34 -2.32 17.65
N ARG A 42 -25.47 -1.99 16.99
CA ARG A 42 -26.32 -2.98 16.35
C ARG A 42 -25.62 -3.71 15.20
N SER A 43 -24.78 -3.02 14.45
CA SER A 43 -24.01 -3.64 13.37
C SER A 43 -22.88 -4.52 13.92
N ILE A 44 -22.13 -4.04 14.90
CA ILE A 44 -21.06 -4.76 15.60
C ILE A 44 -21.63 -6.00 16.32
N GLY A 45 -22.85 -5.94 16.86
CA GLY A 45 -23.51 -7.08 17.50
C GLY A 45 -23.73 -8.31 16.60
N ARG A 46 -23.38 -8.22 15.31
CA ARG A 46 -23.37 -9.35 14.35
C ARG A 46 -22.04 -10.07 14.26
N ILE A 47 -21.05 -9.67 15.04
CA ILE A 47 -19.76 -10.38 15.11
C ILE A 47 -20.02 -11.80 15.63
N THR A 48 -19.54 -12.80 14.89
CA THR A 48 -19.68 -14.22 15.23
C THR A 48 -18.35 -14.97 15.26
N LYS A 49 -17.29 -14.40 14.65
CA LYS A 49 -15.98 -15.03 14.53
C LYS A 49 -14.93 -14.20 15.29
N GLY A 50 -14.55 -14.66 16.48
CA GLY A 50 -13.67 -13.94 17.40
C GLY A 50 -14.43 -13.03 18.35
N GLU A 51 -13.71 -12.39 19.27
CA GLU A 51 -14.26 -11.58 20.35
C GLU A 51 -13.86 -10.12 20.22
N LEU A 52 -14.79 -9.21 20.46
CA LEU A 52 -14.56 -7.78 20.56
C LEU A 52 -14.98 -7.26 21.91
N ARG A 53 -14.05 -6.65 22.63
CA ARG A 53 -14.29 -5.77 23.78
C ARG A 53 -14.30 -4.33 23.31
N LEU A 54 -15.42 -3.65 23.38
CA LEU A 54 -15.57 -2.23 23.05
C LEU A 54 -15.75 -1.45 24.34
N VAL A 55 -14.90 -0.44 24.55
CA VAL A 55 -14.91 0.44 25.71
C VAL A 55 -15.17 1.87 25.23
N GLU A 56 -16.10 2.57 25.82
CA GLU A 56 -16.25 4.03 25.63
C GLU A 56 -15.74 4.73 26.88
N ALA A 57 -14.65 5.49 26.71
CA ALA A 57 -14.08 6.28 27.80
C ALA A 57 -15.12 7.30 28.31
N PRO A 58 -15.21 7.53 29.64
CA PRO A 58 -16.08 8.56 30.18
C PRO A 58 -15.64 9.93 29.67
N ASP A 59 -16.61 10.85 29.53
CA ASP A 59 -16.30 12.26 29.22
C ASP A 59 -15.36 12.83 30.31
N HIS A 60 -14.36 13.62 29.93
CA HIS A 60 -13.33 14.16 30.83
C HIS A 60 -13.90 14.81 32.10
N ASN A 61 -15.16 15.24 32.07
CA ASN A 61 -15.87 15.85 33.20
C ASN A 61 -16.84 14.89 33.91
N SER A 62 -16.93 13.63 33.52
CA SER A 62 -17.85 12.64 34.10
C SER A 62 -17.13 11.73 35.09
N LYS A 63 -17.72 11.55 36.28
CA LYS A 63 -17.30 10.53 37.25
C LYS A 63 -17.94 9.15 36.99
N SER A 64 -18.57 8.95 35.83
CA SER A 64 -19.18 7.67 35.48
C SER A 64 -18.12 6.65 35.06
N ASP A 65 -18.37 5.38 35.36
CA ASP A 65 -17.54 4.27 34.86
C ASP A 65 -17.62 4.19 33.32
N PRO A 66 -16.55 3.69 32.65
CA PRO A 66 -16.57 3.48 31.21
C PRO A 66 -17.68 2.50 30.82
N ALA A 67 -18.35 2.78 29.72
CA ALA A 67 -19.31 1.83 29.17
C ALA A 67 -18.56 0.72 28.43
N VAL A 68 -18.88 -0.54 28.71
CA VAL A 68 -18.22 -1.71 28.13
C VAL A 68 -19.25 -2.60 27.45
N TRP A 69 -18.95 -3.04 26.22
CA TRP A 69 -19.73 -4.01 25.48
C TRP A 69 -18.84 -5.17 25.03
N LEU A 70 -19.36 -6.38 25.09
CA LEU A 70 -18.70 -7.59 24.62
C LEU A 70 -19.52 -8.16 23.45
N PHE A 71 -18.85 -8.53 22.38
CA PHE A 71 -19.44 -9.08 21.17
C PHE A 71 -18.66 -10.29 20.69
N GLY A 72 -19.35 -11.17 19.96
CA GLY A 72 -18.73 -12.32 19.32
C GLY A 72 -18.61 -13.53 20.24
N GLN A 73 -17.79 -14.47 19.81
CA GLN A 73 -17.53 -15.73 20.53
C GLN A 73 -16.05 -16.10 20.31
N PRO A 74 -15.44 -16.85 21.25
CA PRO A 74 -14.09 -17.35 21.10
C PRO A 74 -13.92 -18.10 19.78
N SER A 75 -12.82 -17.84 19.08
CA SER A 75 -12.40 -18.58 17.89
C SER A 75 -11.28 -19.56 18.22
N GLU A 76 -11.05 -20.55 17.36
CA GLU A 76 -10.00 -21.58 17.57
C GLU A 76 -8.61 -20.96 17.74
N ASP A 77 -8.31 -19.87 17.04
CA ASP A 77 -7.06 -19.13 17.16
C ASP A 77 -7.10 -18.00 18.19
N ALA A 78 -8.09 -18.01 19.09
CA ALA A 78 -8.29 -17.05 20.17
C ALA A 78 -8.23 -15.56 19.71
N LEU A 79 -8.76 -15.26 18.50
CA LEU A 79 -8.76 -13.90 17.99
C LEU A 79 -9.61 -13.00 18.87
N HIS A 80 -8.94 -12.07 19.53
CA HIS A 80 -9.53 -11.08 20.43
C HIS A 80 -9.06 -9.68 20.05
N ALA A 81 -9.98 -8.72 20.05
CA ALA A 81 -9.69 -7.32 19.84
C ALA A 81 -10.33 -6.44 20.91
N GLU A 82 -9.65 -5.37 21.26
CA GLU A 82 -10.18 -4.34 22.14
C GLU A 82 -10.17 -2.99 21.42
N ILE A 83 -11.29 -2.29 21.43
CA ILE A 83 -11.42 -0.92 20.90
C ILE A 83 -11.81 -0.01 22.04
N THR A 84 -11.07 1.07 22.25
CA THR A 84 -11.41 2.15 23.19
C THR A 84 -11.81 3.39 22.41
N VAL A 85 -13.07 3.79 22.52
CA VAL A 85 -13.58 5.05 21.96
C VAL A 85 -13.22 6.17 22.92
N LEU A 86 -12.41 7.11 22.44
CA LEU A 86 -11.86 8.24 23.20
C LEU A 86 -12.65 9.54 22.96
N ASP A 87 -13.27 9.67 21.78
CA ASP A 87 -14.05 10.84 21.38
C ASP A 87 -15.41 10.42 20.79
N PRO A 88 -16.53 11.01 21.23
CA PRO A 88 -17.86 10.67 20.74
C PRO A 88 -18.07 10.97 19.25
N ARG A 89 -17.20 11.75 18.58
CA ARG A 89 -17.21 11.97 17.13
C ARG A 89 -16.98 10.68 16.34
N PHE A 90 -16.35 9.67 16.94
CA PHE A 90 -16.21 8.34 16.37
C PHE A 90 -17.56 7.79 15.83
N TRP A 91 -18.63 7.87 16.62
CA TRP A 91 -19.90 7.24 16.27
C TRP A 91 -20.54 7.79 15.00
N PRO A 92 -20.76 9.11 14.82
CA PRO A 92 -21.27 9.63 13.56
C PRO A 92 -20.29 9.43 12.39
N CYS A 93 -18.98 9.47 12.62
CA CYS A 93 -17.99 9.18 11.59
C CYS A 93 -18.11 7.75 11.04
N MET A 94 -18.29 6.77 11.91
CA MET A 94 -18.56 5.38 11.52
C MET A 94 -19.85 5.24 10.68
N VAL A 95 -20.91 5.94 11.04
CA VAL A 95 -22.20 5.85 10.32
C VAL A 95 -22.12 6.47 8.93
N THR A 96 -21.39 7.57 8.77
CA THR A 96 -21.30 8.33 7.51
C THR A 96 -20.16 7.85 6.60
N GLY A 97 -19.05 7.43 7.16
CA GLY A 97 -17.85 7.03 6.45
C GLY A 97 -17.64 5.50 6.36
N GLY A 98 -18.36 4.72 7.16
CA GLY A 98 -18.18 3.28 7.20
C GLY A 98 -16.75 2.89 7.63
N SER A 99 -16.15 1.92 6.96
CA SER A 99 -14.75 1.50 7.20
C SER A 99 -13.73 2.61 6.93
N LEU A 100 -13.99 3.49 5.96
CA LEU A 100 -13.16 4.68 5.73
C LEU A 100 -13.25 5.65 6.91
N GLY A 101 -14.47 5.88 7.44
CA GLY A 101 -14.67 6.70 8.64
C GLY A 101 -13.99 6.11 9.88
N ALA A 102 -13.89 4.77 10.01
CA ALA A 102 -13.11 4.14 11.06
C ALA A 102 -11.62 4.52 10.97
N ALA A 103 -11.05 4.44 9.78
CA ALA A 103 -9.66 4.80 9.54
C ALA A 103 -9.40 6.30 9.81
N GLU A 104 -10.28 7.18 9.32
CA GLU A 104 -10.21 8.63 9.59
C GLU A 104 -10.29 8.92 11.10
N ALA A 105 -11.21 8.27 11.80
CA ALA A 105 -11.36 8.43 13.26
C ALA A 105 -10.13 7.90 14.03
N TYR A 106 -9.44 6.87 13.51
CA TYR A 106 -8.17 6.40 14.08
C TYR A 106 -7.06 7.42 13.91
N ALA A 107 -6.89 7.94 12.71
CA ALA A 107 -5.90 8.97 12.40
C ALA A 107 -6.09 10.22 13.27
N GLU A 108 -7.35 10.62 13.54
CA GLU A 108 -7.72 11.73 14.42
C GLU A 108 -7.58 11.41 15.92
N GLY A 109 -7.24 10.17 16.30
CA GLY A 109 -7.14 9.75 17.69
C GLY A 109 -8.48 9.64 18.44
N TRP A 110 -9.62 9.50 17.72
CA TRP A 110 -10.94 9.37 18.35
C TRP A 110 -11.23 7.98 18.90
N TRP A 111 -10.46 7.00 18.50
CA TRP A 111 -10.43 5.67 19.09
C TRP A 111 -9.02 5.08 19.03
N ASP A 112 -8.79 4.07 19.87
CA ASP A 112 -7.53 3.35 19.94
C ASP A 112 -7.76 1.89 20.21
N THR A 113 -6.68 1.09 20.10
CA THR A 113 -6.70 -0.35 20.34
C THR A 113 -5.32 -0.81 20.80
N ASN A 114 -5.28 -1.86 21.61
CA ASN A 114 -4.02 -2.49 22.03
C ASN A 114 -3.38 -3.33 20.92
N ASN A 115 -4.16 -3.72 19.89
CA ASN A 115 -3.69 -4.50 18.75
C ASN A 115 -4.54 -4.18 17.51
N LEU A 116 -4.03 -3.27 16.68
CA LEU A 116 -4.74 -2.81 15.49
C LEU A 116 -4.86 -3.92 14.45
N THR A 117 -3.84 -4.77 14.29
CA THR A 117 -3.88 -5.93 13.38
C THR A 117 -4.97 -6.91 13.80
N ALA A 118 -5.08 -7.26 15.09
CA ALA A 118 -6.17 -8.12 15.57
C ALA A 118 -7.55 -7.50 15.34
N THR A 119 -7.67 -6.19 15.52
CA THR A 119 -8.90 -5.45 15.24
C THR A 119 -9.27 -5.54 13.76
N ILE A 120 -8.34 -5.29 12.86
CA ILE A 120 -8.57 -5.41 11.40
C ILE A 120 -8.93 -6.86 11.02
N ARG A 121 -8.21 -7.85 11.53
CA ARG A 121 -8.48 -9.29 11.31
C ARG A 121 -9.89 -9.66 11.75
N LEU A 122 -10.32 -9.20 12.91
CA LEU A 122 -11.67 -9.47 13.42
C LEU A 122 -12.75 -8.98 12.45
N PHE A 123 -12.64 -7.74 11.97
CA PHE A 123 -13.59 -7.19 11.00
C PHE A 123 -13.45 -7.83 9.61
N ALA A 124 -12.25 -8.20 9.19
CA ALA A 124 -12.03 -8.93 7.95
C ALA A 124 -12.74 -10.30 7.95
N ARG A 125 -12.74 -11.03 9.08
CA ARG A 125 -13.49 -12.29 9.23
C ARG A 125 -15.00 -12.11 9.26
N ASN A 126 -15.48 -10.97 9.74
CA ASN A 126 -16.89 -10.66 9.89
C ASN A 126 -17.36 -9.67 8.80
N ARG A 127 -17.18 -10.06 7.52
CA ARG A 127 -17.48 -9.20 6.34
C ARG A 127 -18.90 -8.65 6.32
N ASP A 128 -19.86 -9.41 6.82
CA ASP A 128 -21.27 -8.98 6.90
C ASP A 128 -21.42 -7.74 7.78
N VAL A 129 -20.63 -7.63 8.85
CA VAL A 129 -20.59 -6.44 9.71
C VAL A 129 -20.10 -5.24 8.91
N LEU A 130 -18.99 -5.40 8.16
CA LEU A 130 -18.45 -4.34 7.31
C LEU A 130 -19.44 -3.93 6.21
N GLN A 131 -20.13 -4.90 5.58
CA GLN A 131 -21.14 -4.62 4.56
C GLN A 131 -22.30 -3.81 5.12
N HIS A 132 -22.75 -4.10 6.36
CA HIS A 132 -23.79 -3.34 7.02
C HIS A 132 -23.34 -1.92 7.39
N ILE A 133 -22.14 -1.78 7.91
CA ILE A 133 -21.54 -0.48 8.24
C ILE A 133 -21.35 0.36 6.96
N ASN A 134 -20.81 -0.23 5.89
CA ASN A 134 -20.60 0.45 4.60
C ASN A 134 -21.89 0.64 3.79
N GLY A 135 -22.94 -0.11 4.13
CA GLY A 135 -24.21 -0.16 3.41
C GLY A 135 -25.22 0.93 3.75
N GLY A 136 -25.07 1.58 4.92
CA GLY A 136 -26.00 2.59 5.45
C GLY A 136 -25.86 3.96 4.79
N LEU A 137 -25.80 5.02 5.60
CA LEU A 137 -25.61 6.40 5.14
C LEU A 137 -24.26 6.61 4.43
N ALA A 138 -23.26 5.76 4.67
CA ALA A 138 -21.97 5.76 3.96
C ALA A 138 -22.13 5.67 2.42
N LYS A 139 -23.19 5.05 1.91
CA LYS A 139 -23.46 5.02 0.45
C LYS A 139 -23.69 6.39 -0.17
N TRP A 140 -24.13 7.37 0.59
CA TRP A 140 -24.44 8.71 0.05
C TRP A 140 -23.17 9.49 -0.33
N GLY A 141 -22.02 9.18 0.27
CA GLY A 141 -20.73 9.72 -0.11
C GLY A 141 -20.09 9.07 -1.37
N ALA A 142 -20.55 7.88 -1.75
CA ALA A 142 -19.96 7.10 -2.83
C ALA A 142 -19.88 7.78 -4.21
N PRO A 143 -20.86 8.62 -4.64
CA PRO A 143 -20.76 9.32 -5.93
C PRO A 143 -19.61 10.32 -5.97
N LEU A 144 -19.37 11.06 -4.87
CA LEU A 144 -18.27 12.03 -4.76
C LEU A 144 -16.93 11.30 -4.77
N LEU A 145 -16.79 10.22 -3.99
CA LEU A 145 -15.60 9.39 -3.98
C LEU A 145 -15.30 8.79 -5.35
N ARG A 146 -16.31 8.35 -6.10
CA ARG A 146 -16.15 7.86 -7.48
C ARG A 146 -15.65 8.94 -8.44
N ARG A 147 -16.08 10.20 -8.27
CA ARG A 147 -15.54 11.32 -9.08
C ARG A 147 -14.06 11.56 -8.77
N LEU A 148 -13.67 11.53 -7.49
CA LEU A 148 -12.26 11.62 -7.10
C LEU A 148 -11.43 10.48 -7.68
N HIS A 149 -11.92 9.25 -7.64
CA HIS A 149 -11.23 8.10 -8.26
C HIS A 149 -11.02 8.28 -9.76
N ARG A 150 -12.05 8.75 -10.49
CA ARG A 150 -11.92 9.05 -11.93
C ARG A 150 -10.92 10.16 -12.20
N ALA A 151 -10.83 11.17 -11.34
CA ALA A 151 -9.85 12.25 -11.46
C ALA A 151 -8.40 11.76 -11.25
N ASN A 152 -8.23 10.67 -10.47
CA ASN A 152 -6.93 10.06 -10.17
C ASN A 152 -6.58 8.87 -11.08
N ARG A 153 -7.25 8.72 -12.25
CA ARG A 153 -6.91 7.66 -13.22
C ARG A 153 -5.44 7.77 -13.66
N ASN A 154 -4.78 6.61 -13.81
CA ASN A 154 -3.36 6.50 -14.15
C ASN A 154 -3.09 6.65 -15.66
N THR A 155 -3.64 7.71 -16.29
CA THR A 155 -3.13 8.21 -17.57
C THR A 155 -1.67 8.63 -17.43
N LEU A 156 -0.93 8.86 -18.52
CA LEU A 156 0.47 9.30 -18.44
C LEU A 156 0.70 10.48 -17.48
N GLN A 157 -0.20 11.49 -17.51
CA GLN A 157 -0.13 12.64 -16.59
C GLN A 157 -0.65 12.31 -15.19
N GLY A 158 -1.69 11.46 -15.09
CA GLY A 158 -2.27 11.03 -13.81
C GLY A 158 -1.32 10.16 -13.02
N ALA A 159 -0.66 9.19 -13.64
CA ALA A 159 0.33 8.33 -13.02
C ALA A 159 1.49 9.14 -12.41
N LYS A 160 2.02 10.12 -13.17
CA LYS A 160 3.07 11.00 -12.67
C LYS A 160 2.63 11.76 -11.41
N ARG A 161 1.46 12.40 -11.46
CA ARG A 161 0.90 13.15 -10.31
C ARG A 161 0.64 12.25 -9.09
N ASN A 162 0.10 11.05 -9.29
CA ASN A 162 -0.22 10.11 -8.21
C ASN A 162 1.04 9.56 -7.55
N ILE A 163 2.08 9.30 -8.34
CA ILE A 163 3.40 8.87 -7.83
C ILE A 163 4.10 10.02 -7.12
N GLU A 164 4.11 11.23 -7.70
CA GLU A 164 4.63 12.40 -7.02
C GLU A 164 3.94 12.57 -5.65
N ALA A 165 2.62 12.48 -5.56
CA ALA A 165 1.89 12.64 -4.29
C ALA A 165 2.26 11.59 -3.22
N HIS A 166 2.64 10.37 -3.60
CA HIS A 166 3.04 9.33 -2.64
C HIS A 166 4.54 9.39 -2.32
N TYR A 167 5.41 9.64 -3.31
CA TYR A 167 6.87 9.65 -3.17
C TYR A 167 7.45 11.06 -2.95
N ASP A 168 6.63 12.13 -2.89
CA ASP A 168 7.02 13.45 -2.36
C ASP A 168 7.24 13.44 -0.85
N LEU A 169 6.87 12.34 -0.17
CA LEU A 169 7.43 12.00 1.12
C LEU A 169 8.93 11.75 0.93
N SER A 170 9.73 12.43 1.74
CA SER A 170 11.19 12.44 1.55
C SER A 170 11.82 11.05 1.70
N ASN A 171 12.97 10.83 1.07
CA ASN A 171 13.75 9.61 1.25
C ASN A 171 14.10 9.36 2.72
N GLU A 172 14.29 10.45 3.50
CA GLU A 172 14.54 10.40 4.93
C GLU A 172 13.38 9.77 5.69
N PHE A 173 12.12 10.06 5.32
CA PHE A 173 10.96 9.41 5.93
C PHE A 173 10.94 7.90 5.62
N PHE A 174 11.13 7.50 4.37
CA PHE A 174 11.18 6.08 4.01
C PHE A 174 12.32 5.33 4.72
N SER A 175 13.46 5.98 4.95
CA SER A 175 14.60 5.38 5.67
C SER A 175 14.33 5.11 7.15
N LEU A 176 13.27 5.69 7.75
CA LEU A 176 12.89 5.41 9.13
C LEU A 176 12.34 3.99 9.32
N PHE A 177 11.84 3.35 8.27
CA PHE A 177 11.21 2.03 8.40
C PHE A 177 11.65 1.00 7.36
N LEU A 178 12.21 1.43 6.23
CA LEU A 178 12.78 0.50 5.26
C LEU A 178 14.15 -0.01 5.73
N ASP A 179 14.57 -1.14 5.16
CA ASP A 179 15.90 -1.69 5.31
C ASP A 179 16.96 -0.84 4.58
N PRO A 180 18.26 -1.06 4.82
CA PRO A 180 19.32 -0.28 4.17
C PRO A 180 19.31 -0.31 2.64
N THR A 181 18.71 -1.32 2.02
CA THR A 181 18.54 -1.38 0.56
C THR A 181 17.43 -0.47 0.05
N MET A 182 16.65 0.13 0.94
CA MET A 182 15.48 0.96 0.61
C MET A 182 14.45 0.20 -0.24
N THR A 183 14.23 -1.09 0.04
CA THR A 183 13.29 -1.90 -0.73
C THR A 183 11.86 -1.78 -0.18
N TYR A 184 10.98 -1.10 -0.91
CA TYR A 184 9.57 -0.88 -0.54
C TYR A 184 8.65 -1.90 -1.24
N SER A 185 8.84 -3.16 -0.89
CA SER A 185 8.04 -4.31 -1.36
C SER A 185 8.23 -5.48 -0.39
N CYS A 186 7.47 -6.55 -0.55
CA CYS A 186 7.54 -7.72 0.33
C CYS A 186 8.92 -8.39 0.28
N GLY A 187 9.50 -8.70 1.44
CA GLY A 187 10.68 -9.56 1.57
C GLY A 187 10.34 -11.04 1.56
N LEU A 188 11.32 -11.91 1.33
CA LEU A 188 11.19 -13.36 1.47
C LEU A 188 11.82 -13.80 2.78
N PHE A 189 10.97 -14.18 3.74
CA PHE A 189 11.42 -14.69 5.04
C PHE A 189 11.43 -16.21 5.02
N ASP A 190 12.58 -16.80 5.11
CA ASP A 190 12.76 -18.22 5.38
C ASP A 190 13.08 -18.45 6.89
N ALA A 191 13.23 -19.70 7.30
CA ALA A 191 13.58 -20.03 8.68
C ALA A 191 14.95 -19.48 9.13
N GLN A 192 15.77 -19.00 8.20
CA GLN A 192 17.11 -18.46 8.42
C GLN A 192 17.12 -16.92 8.35
N SER A 193 16.12 -16.28 7.72
CA SER A 193 16.03 -14.84 7.60
C SER A 193 15.73 -14.19 8.94
N THR A 194 16.69 -13.48 9.49
CA THR A 194 16.58 -12.81 10.80
C THR A 194 16.27 -11.32 10.68
N THR A 195 16.68 -10.68 9.57
CA THR A 195 16.52 -9.25 9.36
C THR A 195 15.67 -8.94 8.12
N LEU A 196 15.10 -7.73 8.08
CA LEU A 196 14.35 -7.24 6.91
C LEU A 196 15.26 -7.15 5.69
N GLU A 197 16.50 -6.67 5.84
CA GLU A 197 17.49 -6.59 4.77
C GLU A 197 17.78 -7.96 4.16
N GLN A 198 18.01 -8.98 4.98
CA GLN A 198 18.23 -10.36 4.50
C GLN A 198 17.02 -10.87 3.72
N ALA A 199 15.80 -10.59 4.19
CA ALA A 199 14.59 -10.99 3.51
C ALA A 199 14.41 -10.26 2.16
N GLN A 200 14.79 -8.99 2.06
CA GLN A 200 14.75 -8.23 0.81
C GLN A 200 15.78 -8.75 -0.20
N ILE A 201 17.01 -8.99 0.24
CA ILE A 201 18.04 -9.59 -0.60
C ILE A 201 17.63 -10.99 -1.07
N ALA A 202 17.09 -11.83 -0.18
CA ALA A 202 16.60 -13.17 -0.52
C ALA A 202 15.48 -13.12 -1.57
N LYS A 203 14.54 -12.18 -1.48
CA LYS A 203 13.48 -11.99 -2.48
C LYS A 203 14.04 -11.58 -3.84
N ILE A 204 14.98 -10.63 -3.87
CA ILE A 204 15.60 -10.18 -5.12
C ILE A 204 16.37 -11.32 -5.76
N ASP A 205 17.18 -12.04 -4.99
CA ASP A 205 17.97 -13.17 -5.45
C ASP A 205 17.09 -14.33 -5.97
N HIS A 206 15.96 -14.58 -5.30
CA HIS A 206 14.98 -15.57 -5.74
C HIS A 206 14.40 -15.25 -7.14
N LEU A 207 14.05 -13.98 -7.40
CA LEU A 207 13.59 -13.54 -8.72
C LEU A 207 14.70 -13.59 -9.77
N CYS A 208 15.94 -13.21 -9.42
CA CYS A 208 17.09 -13.31 -10.32
C CYS A 208 17.34 -14.75 -10.76
N ARG A 209 17.27 -15.71 -9.83
CA ARG A 209 17.40 -17.16 -10.13
C ARG A 209 16.28 -17.66 -11.00
N LYS A 210 15.03 -17.30 -10.72
CA LYS A 210 13.87 -17.68 -11.56
C LYS A 210 13.97 -17.15 -12.99
N LEU A 211 14.55 -15.95 -13.15
CA LEU A 211 14.80 -15.35 -14.46
C LEU A 211 16.07 -15.90 -15.15
N GLU A 212 16.81 -16.79 -14.48
CA GLU A 212 18.07 -17.34 -15.01
C GLU A 212 19.02 -16.23 -15.48
N LEU A 213 19.23 -15.20 -14.62
CA LEU A 213 20.12 -14.11 -14.96
C LEU A 213 21.57 -14.54 -15.02
N GLY A 214 22.33 -13.92 -15.91
CA GLY A 214 23.76 -14.16 -16.08
C GLY A 214 24.42 -13.03 -16.86
N PRO A 215 25.78 -13.09 -17.06
CA PRO A 215 26.56 -12.00 -17.66
C PRO A 215 26.12 -11.56 -19.06
N ASP A 216 25.56 -12.50 -19.84
CA ASP A 216 25.08 -12.23 -21.20
C ASP A 216 23.64 -11.74 -21.25
N THR A 217 22.95 -11.66 -20.10
CA THR A 217 21.56 -11.25 -20.01
C THR A 217 21.43 -9.71 -20.03
N HIS A 218 20.52 -9.20 -20.86
CA HIS A 218 20.04 -7.83 -20.76
C HIS A 218 18.66 -7.85 -20.07
N LEU A 219 18.63 -7.41 -18.83
CA LEU A 219 17.43 -7.30 -18.01
C LEU A 219 16.79 -5.93 -18.17
N LEU A 220 15.46 -5.87 -18.31
CA LEU A 220 14.67 -4.67 -18.07
C LEU A 220 13.99 -4.78 -16.71
N GLU A 221 14.20 -3.80 -15.83
CA GLU A 221 13.42 -3.61 -14.61
C GLU A 221 12.40 -2.49 -14.80
N VAL A 222 11.12 -2.80 -14.61
CA VAL A 222 10.02 -1.84 -14.65
C VAL A 222 9.63 -1.47 -13.23
N GLY A 223 10.09 -0.29 -12.78
CA GLY A 223 9.94 0.19 -11.41
C GLY A 223 11.24 0.07 -10.60
N THR A 224 12.17 1.00 -10.84
CA THR A 224 13.50 1.04 -10.19
C THR A 224 13.44 1.06 -8.66
N GLY A 225 12.41 1.67 -8.08
CA GLY A 225 12.44 2.02 -6.66
C GLY A 225 13.69 2.86 -6.36
N TRP A 226 14.42 2.50 -5.31
CA TRP A 226 15.68 3.14 -4.95
C TRP A 226 16.91 2.42 -5.54
N GLY A 227 16.70 1.43 -6.42
CA GLY A 227 17.77 0.80 -7.20
C GLY A 227 18.26 -0.55 -6.68
N ALA A 228 17.68 -1.10 -5.63
CA ALA A 228 18.16 -2.32 -4.99
C ALA A 228 18.20 -3.53 -5.94
N PHE A 229 17.17 -3.75 -6.73
CA PHE A 229 17.10 -4.88 -7.65
C PHE A 229 18.16 -4.75 -8.76
N ALA A 230 18.22 -3.58 -9.41
CA ALA A 230 19.20 -3.33 -10.47
C ALA A 230 20.64 -3.53 -9.99
N LEU A 231 20.95 -3.00 -8.78
CA LEU A 231 22.27 -3.16 -8.17
C LEU A 231 22.62 -4.62 -7.89
N HIS A 232 21.69 -5.37 -7.28
CA HIS A 232 21.90 -6.78 -6.98
C HIS A 232 22.09 -7.60 -8.25
N ALA A 233 21.22 -7.42 -9.25
CA ALA A 233 21.29 -8.12 -10.52
C ALA A 233 22.62 -7.84 -11.26
N ALA A 234 23.04 -6.58 -11.32
CA ALA A 234 24.29 -6.22 -12.00
C ALA A 234 25.54 -6.73 -11.23
N ARG A 235 25.51 -6.68 -9.89
CA ARG A 235 26.67 -7.06 -9.05
C ARG A 235 26.83 -8.57 -8.95
N GLU A 236 25.76 -9.28 -8.59
CA GLU A 236 25.83 -10.71 -8.25
C GLU A 236 25.71 -11.61 -9.50
N TYR A 237 24.96 -11.17 -10.50
CA TYR A 237 24.73 -11.94 -11.72
C TYR A 237 25.51 -11.41 -12.93
N GLY A 238 26.13 -10.23 -12.81
CA GLY A 238 26.96 -9.63 -13.88
C GLY A 238 26.15 -9.19 -15.11
N CYS A 239 24.83 -9.21 -15.07
CA CYS A 239 23.99 -8.86 -16.20
C CYS A 239 23.97 -7.35 -16.47
N ARG A 240 23.60 -6.96 -17.70
CA ARG A 240 23.29 -5.58 -18.03
C ARG A 240 21.84 -5.30 -17.64
N VAL A 241 21.59 -4.18 -16.98
CA VAL A 241 20.27 -3.78 -16.52
C VAL A 241 19.88 -2.44 -17.12
N THR A 242 18.71 -2.36 -17.75
CA THR A 242 18.01 -1.10 -18.00
C THR A 242 16.87 -1.02 -16.98
N THR A 243 16.78 0.07 -16.23
CA THR A 243 15.75 0.25 -15.20
C THR A 243 15.08 1.60 -15.34
N THR A 244 13.78 1.70 -15.00
CA THR A 244 12.99 2.91 -15.20
C THR A 244 12.13 3.26 -13.99
N THR A 245 12.06 4.57 -13.71
CA THR A 245 11.12 5.17 -12.77
C THR A 245 10.55 6.47 -13.34
N ILE A 246 9.38 6.89 -12.85
CA ILE A 246 8.83 8.23 -13.13
C ILE A 246 8.97 9.18 -11.94
N SER A 247 9.45 8.69 -10.78
CA SER A 247 9.76 9.50 -9.60
C SER A 247 11.15 10.13 -9.74
N LYS A 248 11.21 11.45 -9.63
CA LYS A 248 12.48 12.20 -9.64
C LYS A 248 13.35 11.89 -8.41
N GLU A 249 12.71 11.70 -7.26
CA GLU A 249 13.37 11.39 -6.00
C GLU A 249 14.03 10.01 -6.05
N GLN A 250 13.29 8.99 -6.50
CA GLN A 250 13.85 7.65 -6.73
C GLN A 250 14.98 7.68 -7.76
N TYR A 251 14.79 8.40 -8.87
CA TYR A 251 15.82 8.54 -9.89
C TYR A 251 17.11 9.15 -9.32
N ALA A 252 17.01 10.25 -8.57
CA ALA A 252 18.17 10.92 -7.99
C ALA A 252 18.91 10.02 -7.00
N TRP A 253 18.17 9.29 -6.16
CA TRP A 253 18.74 8.33 -5.22
C TRP A 253 19.40 7.15 -5.94
N ALA A 254 18.67 6.48 -6.84
CA ALA A 254 19.16 5.33 -7.59
C ALA A 254 20.44 5.69 -8.38
N LYS A 255 20.47 6.86 -9.02
CA LYS A 255 21.66 7.36 -9.71
C LYS A 255 22.87 7.46 -8.78
N LYS A 256 22.68 7.98 -7.57
CA LYS A 256 23.75 8.12 -6.57
C LYS A 256 24.28 6.76 -6.11
N VAL A 257 23.38 5.81 -5.81
CA VAL A 257 23.82 4.50 -5.31
C VAL A 257 24.45 3.64 -6.40
N ILE A 258 23.98 3.74 -7.66
CA ILE A 258 24.60 3.08 -8.83
C ILE A 258 26.04 3.59 -9.03
N ALA A 259 26.24 4.92 -9.02
CA ALA A 259 27.56 5.53 -9.14
C ALA A 259 28.48 5.14 -7.97
N SER A 260 27.98 5.17 -6.74
CA SER A 260 28.76 4.75 -5.55
C SER A 260 29.16 3.27 -5.59
N ALA A 261 28.42 2.44 -6.31
CA ALA A 261 28.72 1.03 -6.53
C ALA A 261 29.68 0.77 -7.72
N GLY A 262 29.97 1.80 -8.52
CA GLY A 262 30.80 1.68 -9.74
C GLY A 262 30.13 0.79 -10.82
N LEU A 263 28.80 0.86 -10.94
CA LEU A 263 28.01 0.00 -11.85
C LEU A 263 27.35 0.79 -13.00
N GLU A 264 27.82 2.01 -13.29
CA GLU A 264 27.27 2.90 -14.33
C GLU A 264 27.43 2.32 -15.74
N ASP A 265 28.43 1.50 -15.96
CA ASP A 265 28.66 0.78 -17.22
C ASP A 265 27.71 -0.42 -17.43
N ARG A 266 27.06 -0.92 -16.36
CA ARG A 266 26.15 -2.06 -16.39
C ARG A 266 24.71 -1.70 -16.18
N VAL A 267 24.42 -0.58 -15.51
CA VAL A 267 23.05 -0.16 -15.15
C VAL A 267 22.70 1.15 -15.85
N GLU A 268 21.79 1.07 -16.82
CA GLU A 268 21.17 2.21 -17.48
C GLU A 268 19.90 2.61 -16.72
N LEU A 269 19.91 3.80 -16.10
CA LEU A 269 18.78 4.33 -15.33
C LEU A 269 18.02 5.36 -16.17
N LEU A 270 16.71 5.13 -16.35
CA LEU A 270 15.82 5.98 -17.15
C LEU A 270 14.79 6.69 -16.27
N LEU A 271 14.56 7.99 -16.52
CA LEU A 271 13.44 8.75 -15.97
C LEU A 271 12.32 8.78 -17.02
N LYS A 272 11.65 7.64 -17.23
CA LYS A 272 10.62 7.44 -18.25
C LYS A 272 9.47 6.61 -17.74
N ASP A 273 8.26 6.88 -18.24
CA ASP A 273 7.13 5.97 -18.08
C ASP A 273 7.39 4.67 -18.87
N TYR A 274 7.07 3.51 -18.28
CA TYR A 274 7.30 2.19 -18.87
C TYR A 274 6.63 2.04 -20.24
N ARG A 275 5.51 2.72 -20.48
CA ARG A 275 4.78 2.74 -21.76
C ARG A 275 5.56 3.41 -22.89
N SER A 276 6.56 4.20 -22.55
CA SER A 276 7.42 4.92 -23.52
C SER A 276 8.78 4.26 -23.70
N LEU A 277 8.97 3.04 -23.16
CA LEU A 277 10.21 2.29 -23.31
C LEU A 277 10.28 1.65 -24.69
N GLU A 278 11.48 1.56 -25.21
CA GLU A 278 11.82 0.96 -26.50
C GLU A 278 12.91 -0.09 -26.32
N GLY A 279 13.14 -0.89 -27.35
CA GLY A 279 14.18 -1.92 -27.34
C GLY A 279 13.63 -3.32 -27.13
N LYS A 280 14.57 -4.30 -27.00
CA LYS A 280 14.27 -5.71 -26.77
C LYS A 280 15.22 -6.27 -25.71
N TYR A 281 14.66 -6.94 -24.74
CA TYR A 281 15.35 -7.45 -23.57
C TYR A 281 15.21 -8.98 -23.47
N ASP A 282 16.23 -9.61 -22.91
CA ASP A 282 16.22 -11.06 -22.69
C ASP A 282 15.27 -11.44 -21.57
N ARG A 283 15.23 -10.59 -20.53
CA ARG A 283 14.41 -10.76 -19.33
C ARG A 283 13.76 -9.44 -18.93
N VAL A 284 12.58 -9.54 -18.31
CA VAL A 284 11.86 -8.39 -17.72
C VAL A 284 11.50 -8.73 -16.28
N VAL A 285 11.65 -7.78 -15.38
CA VAL A 285 11.16 -7.88 -13.99
C VAL A 285 10.33 -6.65 -13.63
N SER A 286 9.27 -6.87 -12.87
CA SER A 286 8.45 -5.81 -12.30
C SER A 286 7.95 -6.26 -10.93
N VAL A 287 8.31 -5.50 -9.88
CA VAL A 287 8.03 -5.85 -8.49
C VAL A 287 7.08 -4.81 -7.90
N GLU A 288 5.84 -5.23 -7.61
CA GLU A 288 4.79 -4.41 -6.97
C GLU A 288 4.60 -3.04 -7.64
N MET A 289 4.55 -3.05 -8.96
CA MET A 289 4.29 -1.89 -9.81
C MET A 289 2.92 -1.96 -10.49
N VAL A 290 2.43 -3.18 -10.78
CA VAL A 290 1.16 -3.39 -11.48
C VAL A 290 -0.03 -2.80 -10.73
N GLU A 291 0.04 -2.70 -9.42
CA GLU A 291 -0.96 -2.07 -8.55
C GLU A 291 -1.13 -0.57 -8.85
N ALA A 292 -0.03 0.08 -9.24
CA ALA A 292 -0.03 1.49 -9.61
C ALA A 292 -0.53 1.75 -11.04
N VAL A 293 -0.76 0.69 -11.83
CA VAL A 293 -1.24 0.81 -13.21
C VAL A 293 -2.72 1.19 -13.27
N GLY A 294 -3.54 0.59 -12.39
CA GLY A 294 -4.99 0.74 -12.39
C GLY A 294 -5.70 -0.29 -13.29
N ALA A 295 -6.94 -0.66 -12.94
CA ALA A 295 -7.67 -1.74 -13.61
C ALA A 295 -7.85 -1.53 -15.12
N ASP A 296 -8.06 -0.29 -15.55
CA ASP A 296 -8.31 0.06 -16.96
C ASP A 296 -7.07 -0.12 -17.86
N PHE A 297 -5.88 -0.24 -17.28
CA PHE A 297 -4.60 -0.25 -18.01
C PHE A 297 -3.83 -1.57 -17.86
N LEU A 298 -4.44 -2.61 -17.28
CA LEU A 298 -3.78 -3.92 -17.14
C LEU A 298 -3.41 -4.53 -18.49
N GLY A 299 -4.27 -4.39 -19.51
CA GLY A 299 -3.98 -4.87 -20.87
C GLY A 299 -2.76 -4.15 -21.48
N GLU A 300 -2.71 -2.81 -21.39
CA GLU A 300 -1.57 -2.01 -21.85
C GLU A 300 -0.27 -2.42 -21.13
N TYR A 301 -0.36 -2.72 -19.83
CA TYR A 301 0.80 -3.18 -19.06
C TYR A 301 1.38 -4.50 -19.59
N PHE A 302 0.55 -5.54 -19.76
CA PHE A 302 1.03 -6.83 -20.28
C PHE A 302 1.44 -6.76 -21.74
N PHE A 303 0.73 -5.97 -22.56
CA PHE A 303 1.15 -5.68 -23.93
C PHE A 303 2.57 -5.09 -23.96
N THR A 304 2.82 -4.08 -23.12
CA THR A 304 4.13 -3.42 -23.06
C THR A 304 5.22 -4.40 -22.63
N LEU A 305 5.02 -5.17 -21.54
CA LEU A 305 6.00 -6.17 -21.12
C LEU A 305 6.29 -7.20 -22.23
N GLY A 306 5.24 -7.70 -22.89
CA GLY A 306 5.39 -8.63 -24.02
C GLY A 306 6.11 -8.01 -25.20
N SER A 307 5.78 -6.75 -25.54
CA SER A 307 6.43 -6.03 -26.64
C SER A 307 7.91 -5.79 -26.43
N LEU A 308 8.35 -5.62 -25.20
CA LEU A 308 9.76 -5.35 -24.83
C LEU A 308 10.59 -6.63 -24.69
N LEU A 309 9.97 -7.80 -24.54
CA LEU A 309 10.68 -9.08 -24.52
C LEU A 309 11.10 -9.53 -25.92
N LYS A 310 12.31 -10.11 -26.01
CA LYS A 310 12.73 -10.91 -27.18
C LYS A 310 11.88 -12.18 -27.30
N PRO A 311 11.71 -12.74 -28.50
CA PRO A 311 11.16 -14.09 -28.66
C PRO A 311 11.92 -15.10 -27.78
N GLY A 312 11.20 -15.96 -27.05
CA GLY A 312 11.77 -16.88 -26.07
C GLY A 312 12.22 -16.25 -24.75
N GLY A 313 12.01 -14.95 -24.56
CA GLY A 313 12.30 -14.24 -23.32
C GLY A 313 11.32 -14.56 -22.20
N MET A 314 11.67 -14.19 -20.97
CA MET A 314 10.85 -14.41 -19.76
C MET A 314 10.66 -13.13 -18.99
N ALA A 315 9.48 -12.98 -18.35
CA ALA A 315 9.22 -11.93 -17.39
C ALA A 315 8.86 -12.51 -16.02
N ALA A 316 9.26 -11.80 -14.97
CA ALA A 316 8.80 -12.04 -13.59
C ALA A 316 7.99 -10.83 -13.12
N VAL A 317 6.79 -11.08 -12.63
CA VAL A 317 5.92 -10.06 -12.03
C VAL A 317 5.60 -10.46 -10.60
N GLN A 318 6.04 -9.66 -9.62
CA GLN A 318 5.56 -9.77 -8.25
C GLN A 318 4.41 -8.79 -8.06
N ALA A 319 3.26 -9.28 -7.60
CA ALA A 319 2.04 -8.48 -7.51
C ALA A 319 1.23 -8.79 -6.25
N ILE A 320 0.78 -7.74 -5.57
CA ILE A 320 -0.28 -7.85 -4.58
C ILE A 320 -1.57 -8.20 -5.32
N THR A 321 -2.34 -9.13 -4.76
CA THR A 321 -3.59 -9.59 -5.38
C THR A 321 -4.77 -9.47 -4.42
N ILE A 322 -5.95 -9.23 -4.98
CA ILE A 322 -7.20 -9.39 -4.26
C ILE A 322 -7.89 -10.67 -4.71
N GLN A 323 -8.78 -11.22 -3.87
CA GLN A 323 -9.61 -12.36 -4.25
C GLN A 323 -10.41 -12.04 -5.52
N ASP A 324 -10.49 -13.01 -6.46
CA ASP A 324 -11.18 -12.81 -7.75
C ASP A 324 -12.64 -12.36 -7.57
N GLN A 325 -13.34 -12.90 -6.55
CA GLN A 325 -14.72 -12.57 -6.24
C GLN A 325 -14.92 -11.11 -5.80
N ASP A 326 -13.87 -10.45 -5.33
CA ASP A 326 -13.91 -9.08 -4.83
C ASP A 326 -13.37 -8.06 -5.84
N PHE A 327 -12.66 -8.49 -6.89
CA PHE A 327 -11.94 -7.60 -7.80
C PHE A 327 -12.85 -6.56 -8.46
N GLU A 328 -13.98 -6.97 -9.04
CA GLU A 328 -14.88 -6.04 -9.72
C GLU A 328 -15.43 -4.96 -8.76
N ARG A 329 -15.76 -5.36 -7.54
CA ARG A 329 -16.21 -4.41 -6.52
C ARG A 329 -15.06 -3.49 -6.10
N ALA A 330 -13.90 -4.05 -5.79
CA ALA A 330 -12.75 -3.30 -5.30
C ALA A 330 -12.20 -2.31 -6.35
N SER A 331 -12.21 -2.68 -7.65
CA SER A 331 -11.77 -1.78 -8.71
C SER A 331 -12.60 -0.49 -8.80
N ARG A 332 -13.87 -0.54 -8.40
CA ARG A 332 -14.82 0.59 -8.45
C ARG A 332 -14.98 1.34 -7.14
N HIS A 333 -14.49 0.78 -6.02
CA HIS A 333 -14.58 1.39 -4.69
C HIS A 333 -13.30 2.10 -4.29
N ILE A 334 -13.45 3.24 -3.62
CA ILE A 334 -12.36 3.90 -2.90
C ILE A 334 -12.38 3.38 -1.46
N ASP A 335 -11.30 2.75 -1.07
CA ASP A 335 -10.98 2.38 0.30
C ASP A 335 -9.96 3.36 0.92
N PHE A 336 -9.53 3.05 2.11
CA PHE A 336 -8.51 3.84 2.82
C PHE A 336 -7.20 3.97 2.02
N ILE A 337 -6.73 2.87 1.41
CA ILE A 337 -5.46 2.85 0.66
C ILE A 337 -5.54 3.78 -0.56
N LYS A 338 -6.59 3.67 -1.36
CA LYS A 338 -6.79 4.52 -2.55
C LYS A 338 -7.02 5.98 -2.20
N ARG A 339 -7.54 6.26 -1.00
CA ARG A 339 -7.80 7.63 -0.59
C ARG A 339 -6.59 8.34 -0.04
N TYR A 340 -5.78 7.68 0.80
CA TYR A 340 -4.76 8.32 1.61
C TYR A 340 -3.33 7.90 1.30
N ILE A 341 -3.14 6.70 0.75
CA ILE A 341 -1.80 6.12 0.56
C ILE A 341 -1.43 6.06 -0.92
N PHE A 342 -2.23 5.37 -1.74
CA PHE A 342 -1.95 5.17 -3.17
C PHE A 342 -3.12 5.61 -4.05
N PRO A 343 -3.31 6.93 -4.26
CA PRO A 343 -4.36 7.42 -5.15
C PRO A 343 -4.23 6.82 -6.57
N GLY A 344 -5.36 6.38 -7.13
CA GLY A 344 -5.39 5.78 -8.47
C GLY A 344 -4.96 4.31 -8.54
N SER A 345 -4.42 3.73 -7.48
CA SER A 345 -4.03 2.31 -7.45
C SER A 345 -5.23 1.36 -7.58
N CYS A 346 -4.95 0.16 -8.04
CA CYS A 346 -5.91 -0.94 -8.05
C CYS A 346 -5.17 -2.27 -7.91
N ILE A 347 -5.39 -2.95 -6.79
CA ILE A 347 -4.87 -4.31 -6.60
C ILE A 347 -5.60 -5.24 -7.58
N PRO A 348 -4.89 -5.88 -8.54
CA PRO A 348 -5.49 -6.81 -9.49
C PRO A 348 -5.84 -8.15 -8.81
N SER A 349 -6.68 -8.95 -9.45
CA SER A 349 -6.78 -10.37 -9.13
C SER A 349 -5.95 -11.22 -10.09
N VAL A 350 -5.64 -12.46 -9.71
CA VAL A 350 -4.91 -13.38 -10.59
C VAL A 350 -5.67 -13.58 -11.90
N THR A 351 -6.98 -13.81 -11.85
CA THR A 351 -7.82 -13.95 -13.04
C THR A 351 -7.81 -12.69 -13.91
N ALA A 352 -7.89 -11.49 -13.32
CA ALA A 352 -7.86 -10.24 -14.07
C ALA A 352 -6.52 -10.03 -14.80
N MET A 353 -5.39 -10.36 -14.16
CA MET A 353 -4.07 -10.33 -14.79
C MET A 353 -3.97 -11.36 -15.94
N CYS A 354 -4.43 -12.59 -15.73
CA CYS A 354 -4.42 -13.62 -16.77
C CYS A 354 -5.32 -13.25 -17.96
N GLN A 355 -6.49 -12.66 -17.71
CA GLN A 355 -7.38 -12.18 -18.77
C GLN A 355 -6.74 -11.06 -19.59
N ALA A 356 -6.19 -10.04 -18.91
CA ALA A 356 -5.50 -8.92 -19.56
C ALA A 356 -4.31 -9.42 -20.40
N MET A 357 -3.50 -10.33 -19.86
CA MET A 357 -2.38 -10.95 -20.55
C MET A 357 -2.83 -11.71 -21.81
N THR A 358 -3.90 -12.49 -21.70
CA THR A 358 -4.44 -13.29 -22.82
C THR A 358 -5.04 -12.41 -23.91
N SER A 359 -5.70 -11.30 -23.55
CA SER A 359 -6.36 -10.41 -24.51
C SER A 359 -5.38 -9.52 -25.27
N ASP A 360 -4.33 -9.07 -24.59
CA ASP A 360 -3.51 -7.94 -25.06
C ASP A 360 -2.03 -8.30 -25.30
N SER A 361 -1.61 -9.54 -25.05
CA SER A 361 -0.22 -9.97 -25.25
C SER A 361 -0.11 -11.41 -25.75
N ASP A 362 1.11 -11.80 -26.13
CA ASP A 362 1.49 -13.17 -26.47
C ASP A 362 2.16 -13.93 -25.31
N LEU A 363 2.18 -13.31 -24.12
CA LEU A 363 2.77 -13.90 -22.92
C LEU A 363 1.95 -15.08 -22.40
N LYS A 364 2.64 -16.06 -21.84
CA LYS A 364 2.05 -17.26 -21.22
C LYS A 364 2.50 -17.36 -19.77
N LEU A 365 1.57 -17.52 -18.84
CA LEU A 365 1.88 -17.88 -17.47
C LEU A 365 2.46 -19.30 -17.42
N VAL A 366 3.70 -19.44 -16.94
CA VAL A 366 4.41 -20.73 -16.84
C VAL A 366 4.64 -21.17 -15.40
N HIS A 367 4.60 -20.24 -14.44
CA HIS A 367 4.71 -20.54 -13.01
C HIS A 367 4.05 -19.42 -12.18
N LEU A 368 3.41 -19.79 -11.08
CA LEU A 368 2.87 -18.89 -10.09
C LEU A 368 3.20 -19.42 -8.70
N GLU A 369 3.70 -18.57 -7.83
CA GLU A 369 4.04 -18.89 -6.45
C GLU A 369 3.38 -17.89 -5.50
N ASP A 370 2.80 -18.41 -4.41
CA ASP A 370 2.14 -17.62 -3.35
C ASP A 370 3.14 -17.16 -2.29
N PHE A 371 3.32 -15.87 -2.17
CA PHE A 371 4.20 -15.19 -1.21
C PHE A 371 3.43 -14.51 -0.07
N THR A 372 2.13 -14.70 -0.01
CA THR A 372 1.22 -14.01 0.92
C THR A 372 1.70 -13.97 2.37
N PRO A 373 2.19 -15.07 2.99
CA PRO A 373 2.58 -15.05 4.40
C PRO A 373 3.72 -14.09 4.71
N HIS A 374 4.62 -13.86 3.77
CA HIS A 374 5.80 -13.02 3.96
C HIS A 374 5.45 -11.53 4.09
N TYR A 375 4.34 -11.09 3.48
CA TYR A 375 3.97 -9.68 3.51
C TYR A 375 3.49 -9.24 4.89
N ALA A 376 2.77 -10.08 5.60
CA ALA A 376 2.37 -9.78 6.97
C ALA A 376 3.60 -9.48 7.84
N THR A 377 4.65 -10.31 7.74
CA THR A 377 5.92 -10.10 8.44
C THR A 377 6.62 -8.82 7.99
N THR A 378 6.66 -8.54 6.68
CA THR A 378 7.25 -7.30 6.14
C THR A 378 6.58 -6.06 6.73
N LEU A 379 5.24 -6.02 6.73
CA LEU A 379 4.45 -4.89 7.23
C LEU A 379 4.60 -4.71 8.75
N ASP A 380 4.66 -5.81 9.50
CA ASP A 380 4.95 -5.75 10.94
C ASP A 380 6.33 -5.14 11.20
N ARG A 381 7.38 -5.57 10.48
CA ARG A 381 8.73 -4.99 10.61
C ARG A 381 8.73 -3.50 10.28
N TRP A 382 8.05 -3.06 9.21
CA TRP A 382 7.93 -1.64 8.88
C TRP A 382 7.21 -0.87 9.97
N SER A 383 6.10 -1.40 10.48
CA SER A 383 5.35 -0.74 11.55
C SER A 383 6.17 -0.58 12.82
N VAL A 384 6.86 -1.64 13.25
CA VAL A 384 7.72 -1.61 14.44
C VAL A 384 8.88 -0.63 14.26
N ALA A 385 9.51 -0.60 13.08
CA ALA A 385 10.58 0.32 12.78
C ALA A 385 10.09 1.78 12.79
N LEU A 386 8.96 2.10 12.14
CA LEU A 386 8.42 3.45 12.15
C LEU A 386 8.05 3.91 13.57
N GLN A 387 7.44 3.04 14.38
CA GLN A 387 7.13 3.36 15.78
C GLN A 387 8.38 3.69 16.60
N ALA A 388 9.48 2.96 16.38
CA ALA A 388 10.74 3.23 17.06
C ALA A 388 11.35 4.61 16.70
N HIS A 389 11.01 5.16 15.52
CA HIS A 389 11.52 6.44 15.00
C HIS A 389 10.47 7.57 15.01
N HIS A 390 9.39 7.47 15.79
CA HIS A 390 8.33 8.50 15.84
C HIS A 390 8.86 9.88 16.20
N ASP A 391 9.83 10.00 17.11
CA ASP A 391 10.39 11.29 17.52
C ASP A 391 11.22 11.91 16.39
N GLU A 392 11.95 11.11 15.62
CA GLU A 392 12.65 11.57 14.43
C GLU A 392 11.68 12.03 13.35
N ALA A 393 10.59 11.29 13.13
CA ALA A 393 9.55 11.68 12.19
C ALA A 393 8.87 13.01 12.60
N ARG A 394 8.59 13.22 13.91
CA ARG A 394 8.08 14.50 14.42
C ARG A 394 9.09 15.63 14.22
N ALA A 395 10.38 15.38 14.39
CA ALA A 395 11.43 16.36 14.13
C ALA A 395 11.50 16.77 12.64
N MET A 396 11.06 15.91 11.72
CA MET A 396 10.89 16.22 10.28
C MET A 396 9.62 17.04 10.01
N GLY A 397 8.79 17.32 11.01
CA GLY A 397 7.53 18.08 10.88
C GLY A 397 6.30 17.21 10.58
N LEU A 398 6.39 15.89 10.70
CA LEU A 398 5.27 14.97 10.53
C LEU A 398 4.47 14.91 11.85
N ASP A 399 3.18 15.16 11.77
CA ASP A 399 2.30 15.20 12.93
C ASP A 399 1.78 13.82 13.33
N ASP A 400 1.13 13.73 14.49
CA ASP A 400 0.57 12.47 14.99
C ASP A 400 -0.55 11.93 14.09
N HIS A 401 -1.30 12.79 13.40
CA HIS A 401 -2.30 12.35 12.42
C HIS A 401 -1.66 11.59 11.27
N PHE A 402 -0.55 12.10 10.76
CA PHE A 402 0.24 11.44 9.71
C PHE A 402 0.79 10.10 10.20
N LEU A 403 1.42 10.07 11.37
CA LEU A 403 2.00 8.84 11.92
C LEU A 403 0.94 7.76 12.18
N ARG A 404 -0.21 8.12 12.74
CA ARG A 404 -1.34 7.20 12.93
C ARG A 404 -1.93 6.72 11.60
N THR A 405 -1.95 7.56 10.56
CA THR A 405 -2.37 7.17 9.21
C THR A 405 -1.46 6.09 8.64
N TRP A 406 -0.14 6.21 8.81
CA TRP A 406 0.83 5.22 8.34
C TRP A 406 0.78 3.93 9.16
N GLU A 407 0.63 4.03 10.47
CA GLU A 407 0.41 2.85 11.33
C GLU A 407 -0.86 2.11 10.92
N TYR A 408 -1.96 2.83 10.70
CA TYR A 408 -3.20 2.23 10.19
C TYR A 408 -2.99 1.54 8.84
N TYR A 409 -2.24 2.15 7.93
CA TYR A 409 -1.90 1.56 6.64
C TYR A 409 -1.20 0.21 6.80
N PHE A 410 -0.11 0.17 7.56
CA PHE A 410 0.65 -1.06 7.73
C PHE A 410 -0.21 -2.17 8.37
N ARG A 411 -0.90 -1.85 9.45
CA ARG A 411 -1.72 -2.81 10.18
C ARG A 411 -2.97 -3.24 9.42
N TYR A 412 -3.56 -2.34 8.62
CA TYR A 412 -4.67 -2.66 7.73
C TYR A 412 -4.28 -3.67 6.66
N CYS A 413 -3.15 -3.46 6.00
CA CYS A 413 -2.63 -4.39 5.01
C CYS A 413 -2.18 -5.71 5.65
N GLU A 414 -1.46 -5.67 6.78
CA GLU A 414 -1.04 -6.85 7.54
C GLU A 414 -2.24 -7.76 7.87
N GLY A 415 -3.28 -7.19 8.47
CA GLY A 415 -4.51 -7.94 8.78
C GLY A 415 -5.18 -8.52 7.53
N GLY A 416 -5.15 -7.78 6.41
CA GLY A 416 -5.64 -8.25 5.12
C GLY A 416 -4.86 -9.46 4.58
N PHE A 417 -3.53 -9.46 4.68
CA PHE A 417 -2.68 -10.59 4.28
C PHE A 417 -2.84 -11.80 5.21
N VAL A 418 -2.86 -11.59 6.53
CA VAL A 418 -3.07 -12.68 7.51
C VAL A 418 -4.38 -13.41 7.25
N GLU A 419 -5.46 -12.68 6.96
CA GLU A 419 -6.78 -13.24 6.68
C GLU A 419 -6.97 -13.63 5.19
N ARG A 420 -5.91 -13.53 4.36
CA ARG A 420 -5.91 -13.84 2.93
C ARG A 420 -7.02 -13.15 2.13
N HIS A 421 -7.43 -11.94 2.55
CA HIS A 421 -8.29 -11.08 1.73
C HIS A 421 -7.53 -10.44 0.58
N ILE A 422 -6.27 -10.17 0.82
CA ILE A 422 -5.27 -9.82 -0.18
C ILE A 422 -4.14 -10.86 -0.10
N GLY A 423 -3.48 -11.06 -1.22
CA GLY A 423 -2.37 -11.99 -1.36
C GLY A 423 -1.20 -11.33 -2.06
N LEU A 424 -0.10 -12.07 -2.17
CA LEU A 424 1.06 -11.71 -2.96
C LEU A 424 1.47 -12.90 -3.80
N VAL A 425 1.67 -12.67 -5.10
CA VAL A 425 2.14 -13.71 -6.00
C VAL A 425 3.38 -13.29 -6.77
N GLN A 426 4.23 -14.26 -7.09
CA GLN A 426 5.25 -14.13 -8.13
C GLN A 426 4.82 -14.95 -9.35
N MET A 427 4.61 -14.27 -10.47
CA MET A 427 4.24 -14.88 -11.76
C MET A 427 5.44 -14.90 -12.69
N MET A 428 5.74 -16.06 -13.26
CA MET A 428 6.72 -16.20 -14.34
C MET A 428 5.97 -16.31 -15.66
N LEU A 429 6.31 -15.45 -16.60
CA LEU A 429 5.67 -15.33 -17.90
C LEU A 429 6.70 -15.64 -18.97
N ALA A 430 6.33 -16.42 -19.95
CA ALA A 430 7.18 -16.75 -21.09
C ALA A 430 6.61 -16.14 -22.38
N LYS A 431 7.49 -15.55 -23.18
CA LYS A 431 7.17 -15.15 -24.56
C LYS A 431 7.48 -16.31 -25.51
N PRO A 432 6.58 -16.66 -26.44
CA PRO A 432 6.86 -17.65 -27.47
C PRO A 432 8.10 -17.30 -28.32
N LYS A 433 8.75 -18.35 -28.91
CA LYS A 433 9.87 -18.16 -29.84
C LYS A 433 9.41 -17.63 -31.18
#